data_736c406ce3ab59e9ca9cea6ac9a41d83
#
_entry.id   736c406ce3ab59e9ca9cea6ac9a41d83
#
_cell.length_a   1.000
_cell.length_b   1.000
_cell.length_c   1.000
_cell.angle_alpha   90.00
_cell.angle_beta   90.00
_cell.angle_gamma   90.00
#
_symmetry.space_group_name_H-M   'P 1'
#
loop_
_entity.id
_entity.type
_entity.pdbx_description
1 polymer ?
#
loop_
_entity_poly.entity_id
_entity_poly.type
_entity_poly.pdbx_seq_one_letter_code
_entity_poly.pdbx_strand_id
1 'polypeptide(L)'
;MLKKLILPIYLQSHRLLMKICWNLFIHFPLDRKKIVFSNFNGGGFGDNPSFIAREFLRRKASWKLYWTAADDYDLPEGIRPVRPNTVAFAWHMATAGTWVDDTRKLYYFKKRPEQFYIQTWHGGLGLKKVEKDCESALSPEYVAYAKIDSQNMDLLLACCRWESESYREAFWYDGPILEKGIPKNDIYFEDPAPYIQKVLTHFGLPEGTKLALYAPTYRDSRKTDMYNLNYEQLLAALEKRFGGSWAVLVRMHPNVSYKDYPLTYTDRILNASPYENMQELLVASDVIISDYSGCAFDFPMIGKPGFLYAEDYEEMKRTKDYYFDLKDLPFTLALTNEELMEQIETFDEEDYRRKCKDFCDMLGFYDDGHASEAVADIIMEKMQEKE
;
A
#
# COMPACT_ATOMS: atom_id res chain seq x y z
N MET A 1 -13.74 -34.97 -2.55
CA MET A 1 -12.74 -35.74 -1.81
C MET A 1 -11.38 -35.77 -2.51
N LEU A 2 -11.31 -36.11 -3.80
CA LEU A 2 -10.05 -36.16 -4.57
C LEU A 2 -9.25 -34.86 -4.57
N LYS A 3 -9.89 -33.68 -4.74
CA LYS A 3 -9.22 -32.38 -4.72
C LYS A 3 -8.52 -32.06 -3.39
N LYS A 4 -9.06 -32.55 -2.25
CA LYS A 4 -8.43 -32.33 -0.92
C LYS A 4 -7.16 -33.16 -0.70
N LEU A 5 -7.00 -34.28 -1.42
CA LEU A 5 -5.80 -35.11 -1.33
C LEU A 5 -4.73 -34.72 -2.37
N ILE A 6 -5.14 -34.32 -3.58
CA ILE A 6 -4.22 -33.99 -4.68
C ILE A 6 -3.54 -32.63 -4.45
N LEU A 7 -4.26 -31.64 -3.93
CA LEU A 7 -3.73 -30.29 -3.75
C LEU A 7 -2.49 -30.22 -2.81
N PRO A 8 -2.46 -30.88 -1.64
CA PRO A 8 -1.27 -30.89 -0.80
C PRO A 8 -0.05 -31.55 -1.46
N ILE A 9 -0.27 -32.66 -2.18
CA ILE A 9 0.82 -33.36 -2.91
C ILE A 9 1.36 -32.48 -4.03
N TYR A 10 0.48 -31.83 -4.79
CA TYR A 10 0.86 -30.88 -5.83
C TYR A 10 1.66 -29.72 -5.26
N LEU A 11 1.20 -29.11 -4.18
CA LEU A 11 1.89 -27.99 -3.53
C LEU A 11 3.26 -28.39 -2.98
N GLN A 12 3.40 -29.59 -2.40
CA GLN A 12 4.69 -30.11 -1.93
C GLN A 12 5.65 -30.39 -3.07
N SER A 13 5.20 -31.06 -4.14
CA SER A 13 6.03 -31.36 -5.31
C SER A 13 6.45 -30.07 -6.03
N HIS A 14 5.55 -29.09 -6.12
CA HIS A 14 5.86 -27.79 -6.69
C HIS A 14 6.90 -27.03 -5.86
N ARG A 15 6.76 -27.00 -4.53
CA ARG A 15 7.76 -26.40 -3.62
C ARG A 15 9.13 -27.08 -3.76
N LEU A 16 9.16 -28.40 -3.90
CA LEU A 16 10.39 -29.15 -4.12
C LEU A 16 11.03 -28.77 -5.46
N LEU A 17 10.24 -28.67 -6.53
CA LEU A 17 10.71 -28.22 -7.84
C LEU A 17 11.32 -26.81 -7.76
N MET A 18 10.65 -25.88 -7.09
CA MET A 18 11.16 -24.51 -6.93
C MET A 18 12.49 -24.49 -6.15
N LYS A 19 12.63 -25.30 -5.09
CA LYS A 19 13.91 -25.45 -4.36
C LYS A 19 15.02 -26.02 -5.24
N ILE A 20 14.73 -27.02 -6.07
CA ILE A 20 15.71 -27.59 -7.00
C ILE A 20 16.14 -26.53 -8.02
N CYS A 21 15.18 -25.86 -8.65
CA CYS A 21 15.45 -24.77 -9.59
C CYS A 21 16.29 -23.66 -8.95
N TRP A 22 15.93 -23.25 -7.75
CA TRP A 22 16.68 -22.25 -7.00
C TRP A 22 18.13 -22.66 -6.77
N ASN A 23 18.35 -23.85 -6.21
CA ASN A 23 19.70 -24.38 -5.93
C ASN A 23 20.54 -24.55 -7.21
N LEU A 24 19.92 -24.78 -8.35
CA LEU A 24 20.62 -24.82 -9.64
C LEU A 24 20.95 -23.41 -10.13
N PHE A 25 20.00 -22.49 -10.08
CA PHE A 25 20.12 -21.17 -10.72
C PHE A 25 21.02 -20.20 -9.96
N ILE A 26 21.21 -20.38 -8.65
CA ILE A 26 22.15 -19.56 -7.86
C ILE A 26 23.62 -19.72 -8.30
N HIS A 27 23.96 -20.76 -9.08
CA HIS A 27 25.30 -20.97 -9.64
C HIS A 27 25.54 -20.23 -10.95
N PHE A 28 24.51 -19.63 -11.55
CA PHE A 28 24.65 -18.85 -12.76
C PHE A 28 25.14 -17.41 -12.42
N PRO A 29 25.76 -16.72 -13.39
CA PRO A 29 26.20 -15.34 -13.19
C PRO A 29 25.08 -14.43 -12.74
N LEU A 30 25.38 -13.54 -11.80
CA LEU A 30 24.47 -12.50 -11.37
C LEU A 30 24.43 -11.38 -12.41
N ASP A 31 23.24 -10.96 -12.81
CA ASP A 31 23.03 -9.79 -13.64
C ASP A 31 22.74 -8.59 -12.73
N ARG A 32 23.76 -7.78 -12.51
CA ARG A 32 23.72 -6.62 -11.60
C ARG A 32 22.75 -5.54 -12.06
N LYS A 33 22.47 -5.46 -13.37
CA LYS A 33 21.51 -4.52 -13.96
C LYS A 33 20.11 -5.12 -14.12
N LYS A 34 19.81 -6.19 -13.40
CA LYS A 34 18.48 -6.79 -13.37
C LYS A 34 17.83 -6.60 -12.01
N ILE A 35 16.62 -6.06 -12.02
CA ILE A 35 15.78 -5.88 -10.84
C ILE A 35 14.52 -6.71 -11.01
N VAL A 36 14.11 -7.41 -9.94
CA VAL A 36 12.80 -8.05 -9.84
C VAL A 36 11.99 -7.30 -8.81
N PHE A 37 10.88 -6.73 -9.25
CA PHE A 37 9.90 -6.05 -8.43
C PHE A 37 8.73 -6.96 -8.12
N SER A 38 8.12 -6.80 -6.95
CA SER A 38 6.90 -7.49 -6.58
C SER A 38 6.02 -6.58 -5.73
N ASN A 39 4.73 -6.59 -6.02
CA ASN A 39 3.69 -5.94 -5.22
C ASN A 39 2.66 -7.01 -4.83
N PHE A 40 2.37 -7.17 -3.54
CA PHE A 40 1.44 -8.17 -2.99
C PHE A 40 1.59 -9.56 -3.62
N ASN A 41 2.84 -10.03 -3.77
CA ASN A 41 3.17 -11.32 -4.43
C ASN A 41 2.64 -11.46 -5.87
N GLY A 42 2.54 -10.37 -6.60
CA GLY A 42 2.03 -10.32 -7.98
C GLY A 42 0.61 -9.78 -8.11
N GLY A 43 0.11 -9.06 -7.11
CA GLY A 43 -1.26 -8.54 -7.04
C GLY A 43 -1.53 -7.26 -7.84
N GLY A 44 -0.71 -6.88 -8.82
CA GLY A 44 -0.91 -5.69 -9.66
C GLY A 44 0.32 -4.80 -9.74
N PHE A 45 0.25 -3.71 -10.53
CA PHE A 45 1.31 -2.72 -10.67
C PHE A 45 1.01 -1.51 -9.78
N GLY A 46 1.51 -1.51 -8.56
CA GLY A 46 1.17 -0.48 -7.58
C GLY A 46 2.15 -0.41 -6.41
N ASP A 47 1.76 0.37 -5.41
CA ASP A 47 2.49 0.64 -4.17
C ASP A 47 3.97 1.04 -4.39
N ASN A 48 4.78 1.08 -3.36
CA ASN A 48 6.17 1.52 -3.38
C ASN A 48 7.02 0.92 -4.52
N PRO A 49 6.95 -0.39 -4.82
CA PRO A 49 7.74 -0.98 -5.90
C PRO A 49 7.48 -0.36 -7.27
N SER A 50 6.23 0.07 -7.56
CA SER A 50 5.87 0.65 -8.86
C SER A 50 6.47 2.02 -9.07
N PHE A 51 6.57 2.85 -8.04
CA PHE A 51 7.18 4.17 -8.09
C PHE A 51 8.69 4.06 -8.32
N ILE A 52 9.35 3.12 -7.64
CA ILE A 52 10.77 2.84 -7.89
C ILE A 52 10.99 2.36 -9.35
N ALA A 53 10.13 1.47 -9.85
CA ALA A 53 10.23 0.97 -11.22
C ALA A 53 10.02 2.10 -12.25
N ARG A 54 9.05 2.99 -12.02
CA ARG A 54 8.83 4.19 -12.86
C ARG A 54 10.04 5.12 -12.84
N GLU A 55 10.72 5.28 -11.70
CA GLU A 55 11.92 6.09 -11.60
C GLU A 55 13.06 5.54 -12.49
N PHE A 56 13.26 4.21 -12.53
CA PHE A 56 14.21 3.60 -13.47
C PHE A 56 13.84 3.85 -14.94
N LEU A 57 12.56 3.82 -15.29
CA LEU A 57 12.07 4.16 -16.62
C LEU A 57 12.32 5.65 -16.95
N ARG A 58 12.04 6.56 -16.01
CA ARG A 58 12.26 8.00 -16.14
C ARG A 58 13.73 8.34 -16.44
N ARG A 59 14.63 7.65 -15.75
CA ARG A 59 16.10 7.81 -15.96
C ARG A 59 16.59 7.23 -17.28
N LYS A 60 15.75 6.50 -18.02
CA LYS A 60 16.13 5.80 -19.27
C LYS A 60 17.39 4.94 -19.11
N ALA A 61 17.60 4.44 -17.91
CA ALA A 61 18.75 3.63 -17.57
C ALA A 61 18.65 2.26 -18.26
N SER A 62 19.79 1.72 -18.72
CA SER A 62 19.86 0.41 -19.38
C SER A 62 19.74 -0.75 -18.39
N TRP A 63 18.64 -0.77 -17.61
CA TRP A 63 18.33 -1.79 -16.63
C TRP A 63 17.27 -2.77 -17.16
N LYS A 64 17.32 -4.00 -16.70
CA LYS A 64 16.34 -5.05 -17.01
C LYS A 64 15.34 -5.14 -15.87
N LEU A 65 14.17 -4.56 -16.08
CA LEU A 65 13.12 -4.49 -15.07
C LEU A 65 12.14 -5.64 -15.27
N TYR A 66 11.94 -6.45 -14.23
CA TYR A 66 10.98 -7.54 -14.20
C TYR A 66 9.96 -7.29 -13.11
N TRP A 67 8.70 -7.52 -13.43
CA TRP A 67 7.59 -7.35 -12.50
C TRP A 67 6.92 -8.68 -12.23
N THR A 68 6.79 -9.06 -10.95
CA THR A 68 6.03 -10.24 -10.55
C THR A 68 4.55 -9.98 -10.80
N ALA A 69 3.94 -10.72 -11.73
CA ALA A 69 2.55 -10.58 -12.13
C ALA A 69 1.85 -11.94 -12.08
N ALA A 70 0.86 -12.09 -11.18
CA ALA A 70 0.05 -13.31 -11.08
C ALA A 70 -0.96 -13.42 -12.23
N ASP A 71 -1.47 -12.28 -12.67
CA ASP A 71 -2.39 -12.12 -13.78
C ASP A 71 -1.80 -11.25 -14.88
N ASP A 72 -2.54 -11.04 -15.95
CA ASP A 72 -2.15 -10.17 -17.05
C ASP A 72 -2.52 -8.72 -16.69
N TYR A 73 -1.53 -7.95 -16.24
CA TYR A 73 -1.65 -6.53 -15.92
C TYR A 73 -1.06 -5.68 -17.05
N ASP A 74 -1.61 -4.48 -17.22
CA ASP A 74 -1.05 -3.48 -18.13
C ASP A 74 0.19 -2.84 -17.50
N LEU A 75 1.36 -3.35 -17.88
CA LEU A 75 2.63 -2.86 -17.37
C LEU A 75 3.21 -1.77 -18.28
N PRO A 76 3.87 -0.74 -17.73
CA PRO A 76 4.57 0.25 -18.52
C PRO A 76 5.60 -0.38 -19.47
N GLU A 77 5.75 0.23 -20.66
CA GLU A 77 6.76 -0.17 -21.62
C GLU A 77 8.16 -0.19 -20.96
N GLY A 78 8.93 -1.24 -21.19
CA GLY A 78 10.24 -1.44 -20.58
C GLY A 78 10.23 -2.36 -19.35
N ILE A 79 9.07 -2.68 -18.78
CA ILE A 79 8.90 -3.63 -17.68
C ILE A 79 8.37 -4.96 -18.22
N ARG A 80 9.01 -6.07 -17.84
CA ARG A 80 8.67 -7.41 -18.32
C ARG A 80 7.95 -8.21 -17.24
N PRO A 81 6.77 -8.77 -17.51
CA PRO A 81 6.08 -9.61 -16.55
C PRO A 81 6.81 -10.94 -16.32
N VAL A 82 6.77 -11.42 -15.09
CA VAL A 82 7.17 -12.77 -14.71
C VAL A 82 6.14 -13.37 -13.75
N ARG A 83 5.57 -14.52 -14.10
CA ARG A 83 4.57 -15.18 -13.25
C ARG A 83 5.23 -15.77 -12.00
N PRO A 84 4.68 -15.47 -10.79
CA PRO A 84 5.20 -16.01 -9.54
C PRO A 84 5.10 -17.55 -9.53
N ASN A 85 5.96 -18.19 -8.75
CA ASN A 85 5.99 -19.63 -8.58
C ASN A 85 6.20 -20.44 -9.88
N THR A 86 6.91 -19.88 -10.87
CA THR A 86 7.32 -20.57 -12.10
C THR A 86 8.83 -20.78 -12.13
N VAL A 87 9.30 -21.66 -13.01
CA VAL A 87 10.75 -21.86 -13.24
C VAL A 87 11.41 -20.56 -13.71
N ALA A 88 10.72 -19.78 -14.57
CA ALA A 88 11.18 -18.46 -15.01
C ALA A 88 11.31 -17.49 -13.83
N PHE A 89 10.36 -17.50 -12.90
CA PHE A 89 10.44 -16.69 -11.68
C PHE A 89 11.66 -17.04 -10.84
N ALA A 90 11.88 -18.34 -10.58
CA ALA A 90 13.07 -18.81 -9.86
C ALA A 90 14.37 -18.39 -10.55
N TRP A 91 14.42 -18.46 -11.90
CA TRP A 91 15.55 -17.97 -12.68
C TRP A 91 15.80 -16.47 -12.51
N HIS A 92 14.75 -15.65 -12.67
CA HIS A 92 14.90 -14.21 -12.55
C HIS A 92 15.29 -13.80 -11.12
N MET A 93 14.68 -14.38 -10.11
CA MET A 93 15.03 -14.15 -8.71
C MET A 93 16.48 -14.55 -8.40
N ALA A 94 16.93 -15.72 -8.86
CA ALA A 94 18.28 -16.23 -8.56
C ALA A 94 19.40 -15.46 -9.26
N THR A 95 19.10 -14.84 -10.41
CA THR A 95 20.08 -14.15 -11.24
C THR A 95 19.92 -12.62 -11.27
N ALA A 96 18.94 -12.03 -10.56
CA ALA A 96 18.80 -10.58 -10.42
C ALA A 96 19.78 -10.03 -9.39
N GLY A 97 20.38 -8.87 -9.68
CA GLY A 97 21.19 -8.12 -8.72
C GLY A 97 20.36 -7.58 -7.56
N THR A 98 19.12 -7.13 -7.85
CA THR A 98 18.27 -6.51 -6.85
C THR A 98 16.87 -7.11 -6.82
N TRP A 99 16.33 -7.24 -5.62
CA TRP A 99 14.92 -7.52 -5.35
C TRP A 99 14.28 -6.32 -4.66
N VAL A 100 13.09 -5.93 -5.09
CA VAL A 100 12.27 -4.91 -4.44
C VAL A 100 10.89 -5.51 -4.18
N ASP A 101 10.48 -5.58 -2.94
CA ASP A 101 9.22 -6.21 -2.55
C ASP A 101 8.53 -5.44 -1.43
N ASP A 102 7.22 -5.51 -1.40
CA ASP A 102 6.38 -4.92 -0.36
C ASP A 102 5.77 -5.95 0.60
N THR A 103 6.00 -7.23 0.35
CA THR A 103 5.55 -8.36 1.18
C THR A 103 6.70 -9.31 1.48
N ARG A 104 6.49 -10.18 2.49
CA ARG A 104 7.48 -11.18 2.87
C ARG A 104 7.77 -12.17 1.75
N LYS A 105 9.06 -12.46 1.50
CA LYS A 105 9.49 -13.50 0.57
C LYS A 105 9.34 -14.90 1.14
N LEU A 106 9.03 -15.85 0.27
CA LEU A 106 8.94 -17.24 0.66
C LEU A 106 10.32 -17.78 1.12
N TYR A 107 10.35 -18.50 2.22
CA TYR A 107 11.54 -18.97 2.93
C TYR A 107 12.53 -19.80 2.10
N TYR A 108 12.14 -20.34 0.95
CA TYR A 108 13.02 -21.13 0.10
C TYR A 108 13.83 -20.30 -0.90
N PHE A 109 13.57 -19.00 -1.00
CA PHE A 109 14.41 -18.07 -1.76
C PHE A 109 15.44 -17.43 -0.84
N LYS A 110 16.54 -18.15 -0.60
CA LYS A 110 17.63 -17.60 0.18
C LYS A 110 18.48 -16.69 -0.68
N LYS A 111 18.48 -15.40 -0.38
CA LYS A 111 19.25 -14.38 -1.09
C LYS A 111 20.74 -14.75 -1.16
N ARG A 112 21.38 -14.54 -2.30
CA ARG A 112 22.83 -14.63 -2.45
C ARG A 112 23.49 -13.42 -1.77
N PRO A 113 24.73 -13.55 -1.25
CA PRO A 113 25.44 -12.42 -0.62
C PRO A 113 25.65 -11.21 -1.53
N GLU A 114 25.74 -11.44 -2.85
CA GLU A 114 25.94 -10.38 -3.85
C GLU A 114 24.64 -9.69 -4.28
N GLN A 115 23.49 -10.25 -3.96
CA GLN A 115 22.18 -9.63 -4.25
C GLN A 115 21.86 -8.56 -3.20
N PHE A 116 21.06 -7.59 -3.61
CA PHE A 116 20.55 -6.54 -2.74
C PHE A 116 19.03 -6.67 -2.63
N TYR A 117 18.51 -6.82 -1.41
CA TYR A 117 17.08 -6.97 -1.17
C TYR A 117 16.53 -5.79 -0.38
N ILE A 118 15.62 -5.06 -1.00
CA ILE A 118 14.89 -3.93 -0.42
C ILE A 118 13.48 -4.40 -0.08
N GLN A 119 13.13 -4.30 1.20
CA GLN A 119 11.76 -4.43 1.67
C GLN A 119 11.16 -3.05 1.82
N THR A 120 10.14 -2.75 1.02
CA THR A 120 9.47 -1.45 1.07
C THR A 120 8.30 -1.43 2.05
N TRP A 121 7.82 -2.61 2.43
CA TRP A 121 6.53 -2.84 3.05
C TRP A 121 5.39 -2.29 2.19
N HIS A 122 4.13 -2.44 2.64
CA HIS A 122 2.93 -2.06 1.89
C HIS A 122 2.09 -1.08 2.70
N GLY A 123 2.45 0.11 2.70
CA GLY A 123 1.83 1.17 3.46
C GLY A 123 2.91 2.14 3.93
N GLY A 124 2.52 3.30 4.31
CA GLY A 124 3.25 4.13 5.24
C GLY A 124 2.73 3.82 6.63
N LEU A 125 2.61 4.84 7.45
CA LEU A 125 2.06 4.72 8.78
C LEU A 125 0.72 3.96 8.76
N GLY A 126 0.66 2.89 9.52
CA GLY A 126 -0.53 2.06 9.66
C GLY A 126 -1.06 2.10 11.09
N LEU A 127 -2.39 2.07 11.23
CA LEU A 127 -3.01 2.02 12.54
C LEU A 127 -2.79 0.68 13.25
N LYS A 128 -2.84 -0.42 12.49
CA LYS A 128 -2.75 -1.78 13.03
C LYS A 128 -1.32 -2.14 13.39
N LYS A 129 -1.13 -2.79 14.54
CA LYS A 129 0.14 -3.38 14.90
C LYS A 129 0.57 -4.42 13.87
N VAL A 130 1.87 -4.45 13.59
CA VAL A 130 2.44 -5.33 12.57
C VAL A 130 3.45 -6.30 13.17
N GLU A 131 3.60 -7.44 12.54
CA GLU A 131 4.66 -8.41 12.74
C GLU A 131 4.83 -8.84 14.23
N LYS A 132 5.97 -8.59 14.85
CA LYS A 132 6.26 -8.95 16.25
C LYS A 132 5.30 -8.27 17.24
N ASP A 133 4.85 -7.05 16.95
CA ASP A 133 3.96 -6.31 17.86
C ASP A 133 2.57 -6.93 17.95
N CYS A 134 2.22 -7.83 17.02
CA CYS A 134 1.04 -8.67 17.06
C CYS A 134 1.37 -10.17 16.91
N GLU A 135 2.56 -10.61 17.33
CA GLU A 135 3.06 -12.00 17.14
C GLU A 135 2.06 -13.06 17.65
N SER A 136 1.34 -12.79 18.75
CA SER A 136 0.35 -13.70 19.31
C SER A 136 -0.85 -13.99 18.39
N ALA A 137 -1.13 -13.08 17.42
CA ALA A 137 -2.19 -13.23 16.44
C ALA A 137 -1.70 -13.90 15.14
N LEU A 138 -0.39 -14.13 14.99
CA LEU A 138 0.22 -14.71 13.80
C LEU A 138 0.42 -16.23 13.96
N SER A 139 0.40 -16.95 12.84
CA SER A 139 0.73 -18.38 12.90
C SER A 139 2.23 -18.59 13.17
N PRO A 140 2.62 -19.65 13.91
CA PRO A 140 4.04 -19.95 14.15
C PRO A 140 4.86 -20.12 12.86
N GLU A 141 4.24 -20.66 11.81
CA GLU A 141 4.87 -20.81 10.49
C GLU A 141 5.15 -19.45 9.85
N TYR A 142 4.21 -18.51 9.97
CA TYR A 142 4.41 -17.15 9.48
C TYR A 142 5.59 -16.49 10.21
N VAL A 143 5.57 -16.51 11.53
CA VAL A 143 6.64 -15.91 12.36
C VAL A 143 8.00 -16.50 12.01
N ALA A 144 8.07 -17.83 11.84
CA ALA A 144 9.33 -18.50 11.49
C ALA A 144 9.89 -18.01 10.14
N TYR A 145 9.06 -17.92 9.11
CA TYR A 145 9.55 -17.47 7.81
C TYR A 145 9.76 -15.95 7.76
N ALA A 146 8.99 -15.15 8.50
CA ALA A 146 9.19 -13.70 8.58
C ALA A 146 10.55 -13.36 9.19
N LYS A 147 10.96 -14.09 10.24
CA LYS A 147 12.31 -13.96 10.83
C LYS A 147 13.43 -14.32 9.84
N ILE A 148 13.23 -15.37 9.02
CA ILE A 148 14.18 -15.73 7.96
C ILE A 148 14.24 -14.65 6.88
N ASP A 149 13.10 -14.12 6.46
CA ASP A 149 13.04 -13.06 5.46
C ASP A 149 13.72 -11.79 5.96
N SER A 150 13.50 -11.40 7.22
CA SER A 150 14.19 -10.27 7.85
C SER A 150 15.72 -10.39 7.83
N GLN A 151 16.25 -11.60 7.99
CA GLN A 151 17.69 -11.85 7.87
C GLN A 151 18.22 -11.71 6.43
N ASN A 152 17.35 -11.81 5.43
CA ASN A 152 17.70 -11.64 4.02
C ASN A 152 17.61 -10.18 3.55
N MET A 153 16.88 -9.32 4.26
CA MET A 153 16.75 -7.90 3.90
C MET A 153 18.08 -7.17 4.07
N ASP A 154 18.40 -6.30 3.12
CA ASP A 154 19.55 -5.40 3.21
C ASP A 154 19.12 -3.97 3.52
N LEU A 155 17.87 -3.61 3.19
CA LEU A 155 17.30 -2.30 3.42
C LEU A 155 15.79 -2.40 3.65
N LEU A 156 15.31 -1.69 4.68
CA LEU A 156 13.90 -1.47 4.95
C LEU A 156 13.60 0.02 4.77
N LEU A 157 12.41 0.38 4.28
CA LEU A 157 11.99 1.78 4.13
C LEU A 157 11.09 2.20 5.29
N ALA A 158 11.16 3.48 5.68
CA ALA A 158 10.25 4.08 6.65
C ALA A 158 9.83 5.49 6.19
N CYS A 159 8.55 5.83 6.38
CA CYS A 159 8.02 7.14 6.03
C CYS A 159 8.28 8.21 7.12
N CYS A 160 8.46 7.80 8.38
CA CYS A 160 8.65 8.72 9.49
C CYS A 160 9.56 8.14 10.57
N ARG A 161 10.02 9.01 11.49
CA ARG A 161 10.87 8.64 12.62
C ARG A 161 10.19 7.61 13.52
N TRP A 162 8.91 7.82 13.85
CA TRP A 162 8.15 6.88 14.68
C TRP A 162 8.12 5.48 14.04
N GLU A 163 7.95 5.40 12.73
CA GLU A 163 7.93 4.13 12.01
C GLU A 163 9.31 3.46 12.00
N SER A 164 10.38 4.23 11.75
CA SER A 164 11.75 3.66 11.74
C SER A 164 12.16 3.13 13.12
N GLU A 165 11.74 3.79 14.19
CA GLU A 165 11.96 3.32 15.56
C GLU A 165 11.16 2.04 15.84
N SER A 166 9.86 2.02 15.47
CA SER A 166 8.98 0.86 15.66
C SER A 166 9.41 -0.34 14.82
N TYR A 167 9.82 -0.14 13.58
CA TYR A 167 10.20 -1.22 12.65
C TYR A 167 11.46 -1.98 13.09
N ARG A 168 12.38 -1.34 13.79
CA ARG A 168 13.55 -2.03 14.35
C ARG A 168 13.13 -3.20 15.25
N GLU A 169 12.11 -3.02 16.06
CA GLU A 169 11.60 -4.06 16.95
C GLU A 169 10.58 -4.96 16.27
N ALA A 170 9.61 -4.36 15.55
CA ALA A 170 8.48 -5.08 14.97
C ALA A 170 8.92 -6.09 13.90
N PHE A 171 9.87 -5.75 13.04
CA PHE A 171 10.26 -6.60 11.90
C PHE A 171 11.35 -7.64 12.21
N TRP A 172 11.77 -7.83 13.46
CA TRP A 172 12.94 -8.66 13.81
C TRP A 172 14.16 -8.32 12.94
N TYR A 173 14.40 -7.02 12.72
CA TYR A 173 15.37 -6.52 11.76
C TYR A 173 16.35 -5.54 12.40
N ASP A 174 17.65 -5.87 12.33
CA ASP A 174 18.74 -5.07 12.89
C ASP A 174 19.54 -4.31 11.81
N GLY A 175 19.10 -4.41 10.56
CA GLY A 175 19.79 -3.79 9.42
C GLY A 175 19.44 -2.30 9.21
N PRO A 176 19.94 -1.71 8.11
CA PRO A 176 19.67 -0.33 7.75
C PRO A 176 18.19 -0.07 7.46
N ILE A 177 17.67 1.07 7.96
CA ILE A 177 16.37 1.61 7.57
C ILE A 177 16.63 2.92 6.82
N LEU A 178 16.03 3.06 5.63
CA LEU A 178 16.12 4.30 4.85
C LEU A 178 15.08 5.30 5.36
N GLU A 179 15.57 6.38 5.92
CA GLU A 179 14.80 7.48 6.50
C GLU A 179 14.72 8.64 5.48
N LYS A 180 14.07 8.38 4.34
CA LYS A 180 13.91 9.32 3.21
C LYS A 180 12.49 9.36 2.67
N GLY A 181 11.51 8.93 3.48
CA GLY A 181 10.15 8.73 3.01
C GLY A 181 9.97 7.43 2.24
N ILE A 182 8.78 7.24 1.72
CA ILE A 182 8.42 6.05 0.94
C ILE A 182 8.00 6.42 -0.48
N PRO A 183 8.42 5.64 -1.48
CA PRO A 183 8.27 5.96 -2.91
C PRO A 183 6.86 6.35 -3.35
N LYS A 184 5.83 5.68 -2.84
CA LYS A 184 4.44 5.96 -3.22
C LYS A 184 3.95 7.35 -2.79
N ASN A 185 4.60 7.97 -1.81
CA ASN A 185 4.25 9.28 -1.30
C ASN A 185 4.85 10.42 -2.14
N ASP A 186 5.82 10.14 -3.03
CA ASP A 186 6.42 11.16 -3.89
C ASP A 186 5.37 11.93 -4.70
N ILE A 187 4.29 11.24 -5.12
CA ILE A 187 3.18 11.84 -5.88
C ILE A 187 2.50 13.01 -5.15
N TYR A 188 2.56 13.06 -3.81
CA TYR A 188 1.94 14.14 -3.03
C TYR A 188 2.72 15.46 -3.11
N PHE A 189 3.95 15.43 -3.61
CA PHE A 189 4.82 16.58 -3.82
C PHE A 189 4.88 17.03 -5.29
N GLU A 190 4.18 16.32 -6.17
CA GLU A 190 4.06 16.67 -7.59
C GLU A 190 2.87 17.61 -7.85
N ASP A 191 2.79 18.17 -9.08
CA ASP A 191 1.59 18.89 -9.52
C ASP A 191 0.38 17.94 -9.53
N PRO A 192 -0.68 18.20 -8.73
CA PRO A 192 -1.83 17.33 -8.67
C PRO A 192 -2.73 17.38 -9.93
N ALA A 193 -2.62 18.43 -10.74
CA ALA A 193 -3.56 18.69 -11.84
C ALA A 193 -3.65 17.53 -12.87
N PRO A 194 -2.55 16.89 -13.32
CA PRO A 194 -2.63 15.75 -14.22
C PRO A 194 -3.38 14.55 -13.63
N TYR A 195 -3.20 14.30 -12.33
CA TYR A 195 -3.86 13.20 -11.64
C TYR A 195 -5.34 13.45 -11.45
N ILE A 196 -5.72 14.66 -11.06
CA ILE A 196 -7.13 15.10 -10.97
C ILE A 196 -7.82 14.90 -12.32
N GLN A 197 -7.23 15.42 -13.40
CA GLN A 197 -7.79 15.29 -14.74
C GLN A 197 -7.92 13.82 -15.18
N LYS A 198 -6.93 12.98 -14.89
CA LYS A 198 -6.95 11.55 -15.19
C LYS A 198 -8.10 10.85 -14.48
N VAL A 199 -8.27 11.12 -13.18
CA VAL A 199 -9.35 10.51 -12.38
C VAL A 199 -10.71 10.99 -12.84
N LEU A 200 -10.92 12.30 -13.04
CA LEU A 200 -12.17 12.85 -13.56
C LEU A 200 -12.52 12.24 -14.93
N THR A 201 -11.56 12.15 -15.84
CA THR A 201 -11.75 11.55 -17.16
C THR A 201 -12.13 10.07 -17.07
N HIS A 202 -11.44 9.30 -16.19
CA HIS A 202 -11.72 7.88 -16.00
C HIS A 202 -13.16 7.62 -15.56
N PHE A 203 -13.69 8.47 -14.68
CA PHE A 203 -15.05 8.35 -14.17
C PHE A 203 -16.09 9.11 -15.00
N GLY A 204 -15.70 9.78 -16.08
CA GLY A 204 -16.61 10.56 -16.95
C GLY A 204 -17.22 11.79 -16.25
N LEU A 205 -16.51 12.36 -15.27
CA LEU A 205 -16.95 13.50 -14.49
C LEU A 205 -16.54 14.83 -15.16
N PRO A 206 -17.40 15.87 -15.06
CA PRO A 206 -17.05 17.21 -15.55
C PRO A 206 -15.82 17.79 -14.85
N GLU A 207 -15.08 18.63 -15.57
CA GLU A 207 -14.00 19.43 -15.00
C GLU A 207 -14.52 20.31 -13.84
N GLY A 208 -13.75 20.40 -12.76
CA GLY A 208 -14.13 21.14 -11.55
C GLY A 208 -15.09 20.39 -10.60
N THR A 209 -15.46 19.14 -10.90
CA THR A 209 -16.16 18.29 -9.95
C THR A 209 -15.22 17.97 -8.78
N LYS A 210 -15.67 18.24 -7.56
CA LYS A 210 -14.97 17.87 -6.32
C LYS A 210 -15.22 16.41 -5.97
N LEU A 211 -14.20 15.76 -5.40
CA LEU A 211 -14.22 14.33 -5.14
C LEU A 211 -14.13 14.04 -3.64
N ALA A 212 -15.05 13.22 -3.13
CA ALA A 212 -14.94 12.61 -1.82
C ALA A 212 -14.61 11.12 -1.99
N LEU A 213 -13.51 10.67 -1.40
CA LEU A 213 -13.12 9.26 -1.42
C LEU A 213 -13.64 8.57 -0.15
N TYR A 214 -14.47 7.56 -0.31
CA TYR A 214 -14.86 6.65 0.77
C TYR A 214 -14.08 5.35 0.65
N ALA A 215 -13.18 5.09 1.60
CA ALA A 215 -12.26 3.96 1.59
C ALA A 215 -12.28 3.19 2.92
N PRO A 216 -13.32 2.38 3.19
CA PRO A 216 -13.45 1.64 4.43
C PRO A 216 -12.57 0.38 4.45
N THR A 217 -12.15 -0.02 5.67
CA THR A 217 -11.38 -1.24 5.91
C THR A 217 -12.26 -2.48 5.80
N TYR A 218 -11.66 -3.58 5.32
CA TYR A 218 -12.30 -4.90 5.31
C TYR A 218 -12.64 -5.39 6.73
N ARG A 219 -13.82 -6.02 6.88
CA ARG A 219 -14.27 -6.66 8.10
C ARG A 219 -14.32 -8.17 7.94
N ASP A 220 -13.60 -8.90 8.80
CA ASP A 220 -13.54 -10.36 8.79
C ASP A 220 -14.92 -11.02 9.03
N SER A 221 -15.82 -10.32 9.73
CA SER A 221 -17.15 -10.80 10.09
C SER A 221 -18.10 -11.00 8.90
N ARG A 222 -17.72 -10.59 7.69
CA ARG A 222 -18.57 -10.54 6.48
C ARG A 222 -19.90 -9.78 6.69
N LYS A 223 -20.00 -8.98 7.76
CA LYS A 223 -21.17 -8.12 7.99
C LYS A 223 -21.05 -6.93 7.07
N THR A 224 -21.89 -6.86 6.07
CA THR A 224 -21.98 -5.75 5.12
C THR A 224 -22.70 -4.54 5.71
N ASP A 225 -23.42 -4.75 6.81
CA ASP A 225 -24.18 -3.72 7.55
C ASP A 225 -23.30 -2.57 8.08
N MET A 226 -21.97 -2.80 8.13
CA MET A 226 -20.98 -1.80 8.56
C MET A 226 -20.61 -0.76 7.49
N TYR A 227 -21.11 -0.92 6.26
CA TYR A 227 -20.83 0.00 5.14
C TYR A 227 -22.10 0.79 4.77
N ASN A 228 -22.79 1.32 5.77
CA ASN A 228 -24.12 1.93 5.64
C ASN A 228 -24.05 3.46 5.49
N LEU A 229 -22.95 4.01 4.96
CA LEU A 229 -22.81 5.44 4.72
C LEU A 229 -23.97 5.97 3.84
N ASN A 230 -24.62 7.03 4.29
CA ASN A 230 -25.66 7.70 3.56
C ASN A 230 -25.06 8.68 2.55
N TYR A 231 -24.88 8.24 1.32
CA TYR A 231 -24.19 9.00 0.27
C TYR A 231 -24.92 10.26 -0.15
N GLU A 232 -26.26 10.26 -0.16
CA GLU A 232 -27.05 11.45 -0.53
C GLU A 232 -26.92 12.55 0.53
N GLN A 233 -26.97 12.18 1.80
CA GLN A 233 -26.72 13.13 2.88
C GLN A 233 -25.27 13.62 2.89
N LEU A 234 -24.32 12.73 2.61
CA LEU A 234 -22.90 13.09 2.48
C LEU A 234 -22.71 14.15 1.38
N LEU A 235 -23.24 13.92 0.19
CA LEU A 235 -23.15 14.87 -0.92
C LEU A 235 -23.75 16.23 -0.53
N ALA A 236 -24.92 16.25 0.10
CA ALA A 236 -25.57 17.48 0.56
C ALA A 236 -24.74 18.24 1.62
N ALA A 237 -24.13 17.53 2.60
CA ALA A 237 -23.28 18.13 3.61
C ALA A 237 -21.99 18.73 3.00
N LEU A 238 -21.35 18.01 2.07
CA LEU A 238 -20.16 18.48 1.35
C LEU A 238 -20.47 19.72 0.51
N GLU A 239 -21.56 19.72 -0.25
CA GLU A 239 -22.01 20.87 -1.05
C GLU A 239 -22.30 22.09 -0.17
N LYS A 240 -22.97 21.87 0.96
CA LYS A 240 -23.30 22.92 1.92
C LYS A 240 -22.05 23.56 2.54
N ARG A 241 -21.06 22.74 2.94
CA ARG A 241 -19.86 23.22 3.64
C ARG A 241 -18.80 23.77 2.70
N PHE A 242 -18.53 23.07 1.59
CA PHE A 242 -17.39 23.37 0.72
C PHE A 242 -17.82 23.96 -0.64
N GLY A 243 -19.12 24.00 -0.93
CA GLY A 243 -19.66 24.47 -2.22
C GLY A 243 -19.22 23.62 -3.41
N GLY A 244 -19.74 23.97 -4.60
CA GLY A 244 -19.41 23.25 -5.83
C GLY A 244 -20.25 21.98 -6.04
N SER A 245 -19.92 21.24 -7.10
CA SER A 245 -20.54 19.94 -7.42
C SER A 245 -19.63 18.81 -6.95
N TRP A 246 -20.21 17.80 -6.31
CA TRP A 246 -19.46 16.69 -5.71
C TRP A 246 -19.83 15.33 -6.29
N ALA A 247 -18.86 14.43 -6.33
CA ALA A 247 -19.05 13.00 -6.54
C ALA A 247 -18.32 12.20 -5.47
N VAL A 248 -18.88 11.03 -5.11
CA VAL A 248 -18.27 10.11 -4.14
C VAL A 248 -17.65 8.95 -4.89
N LEU A 249 -16.35 8.74 -4.69
CA LEU A 249 -15.61 7.59 -5.16
C LEU A 249 -15.61 6.52 -4.05
N VAL A 250 -16.30 5.41 -4.26
CA VAL A 250 -16.40 4.33 -3.28
C VAL A 250 -15.37 3.26 -3.62
N ARG A 251 -14.33 3.16 -2.78
CA ARG A 251 -13.25 2.18 -2.93
C ARG A 251 -13.30 1.14 -1.83
N MET A 252 -14.00 0.05 -2.09
CA MET A 252 -14.04 -1.09 -1.18
C MET A 252 -12.72 -1.86 -1.21
N HIS A 253 -12.41 -2.51 -0.09
CA HIS A 253 -11.25 -3.39 -0.03
C HIS A 253 -11.41 -4.57 -1.02
N PRO A 254 -10.34 -5.04 -1.69
CA PRO A 254 -10.41 -6.13 -2.69
C PRO A 254 -11.06 -7.42 -2.20
N ASN A 255 -11.03 -7.68 -0.90
CA ASN A 255 -11.67 -8.85 -0.28
C ASN A 255 -13.19 -8.70 -0.09
N VAL A 256 -13.76 -7.52 -0.34
CA VAL A 256 -15.22 -7.30 -0.28
C VAL A 256 -15.82 -7.68 -1.63
N SER A 257 -16.71 -8.67 -1.62
CA SER A 257 -17.46 -9.05 -2.81
C SER A 257 -18.55 -8.03 -3.11
N TYR A 258 -18.66 -7.57 -4.35
CA TYR A 258 -19.79 -6.73 -4.79
C TYR A 258 -21.17 -7.40 -4.61
N LYS A 259 -21.20 -8.73 -4.55
CA LYS A 259 -22.43 -9.49 -4.28
C LYS A 259 -22.89 -9.35 -2.83
N ASP A 260 -21.96 -9.09 -1.94
CA ASP A 260 -22.20 -8.98 -0.51
C ASP A 260 -22.47 -7.53 -0.07
N TYR A 261 -22.20 -6.55 -0.96
CA TYR A 261 -22.45 -5.14 -0.71
C TYR A 261 -23.32 -4.53 -1.82
N PRO A 262 -24.63 -4.46 -1.65
CA PRO A 262 -25.57 -3.99 -2.66
C PRO A 262 -25.62 -2.45 -2.71
N LEU A 263 -24.54 -1.80 -3.11
CA LEU A 263 -24.51 -0.37 -3.35
C LEU A 263 -25.08 -0.06 -4.75
N THR A 264 -26.03 0.86 -4.82
CA THR A 264 -26.50 1.42 -6.08
C THR A 264 -25.58 2.56 -6.48
N TYR A 265 -24.79 2.35 -7.53
CA TYR A 265 -23.98 3.39 -8.14
C TYR A 265 -24.85 4.30 -9.02
N THR A 266 -24.51 5.58 -9.02
CA THR A 266 -25.18 6.63 -9.80
C THR A 266 -24.14 7.44 -10.58
N ASP A 267 -24.56 8.51 -11.25
CA ASP A 267 -23.67 9.48 -11.89
C ASP A 267 -22.78 10.26 -10.90
N ARG A 268 -23.12 10.24 -9.61
CA ARG A 268 -22.40 10.93 -8.54
C ARG A 268 -21.84 9.99 -7.44
N ILE A 269 -22.22 8.72 -7.45
CA ILE A 269 -21.73 7.69 -6.53
C ILE A 269 -21.08 6.59 -7.36
N LEU A 270 -19.76 6.56 -7.41
CA LEU A 270 -18.99 5.84 -8.41
C LEU A 270 -18.15 4.72 -7.79
N ASN A 271 -18.08 3.59 -8.49
CA ASN A 271 -17.25 2.47 -8.06
C ASN A 271 -15.77 2.71 -8.39
N ALA A 272 -14.96 3.03 -7.38
CA ALA A 272 -13.53 3.22 -7.51
C ALA A 272 -12.70 1.98 -7.09
N SER A 273 -13.34 0.86 -6.73
CA SER A 273 -12.60 -0.34 -6.33
C SER A 273 -11.73 -0.94 -7.45
N PRO A 274 -12.13 -0.90 -8.74
CA PRO A 274 -11.29 -1.38 -9.83
C PRO A 274 -10.16 -0.43 -10.24
N TYR A 275 -10.15 0.82 -9.75
CA TYR A 275 -9.08 1.78 -10.11
C TYR A 275 -7.76 1.31 -9.51
N GLU A 276 -6.72 1.16 -10.31
CA GLU A 276 -5.48 0.47 -9.88
C GLU A 276 -4.69 1.25 -8.84
N ASN A 277 -4.52 2.57 -9.05
CA ASN A 277 -3.61 3.38 -8.24
C ASN A 277 -4.36 4.16 -7.15
N MET A 278 -4.19 3.72 -5.89
CA MET A 278 -4.80 4.38 -4.73
C MET A 278 -4.26 5.79 -4.52
N GLN A 279 -2.97 6.03 -4.75
CA GLN A 279 -2.36 7.34 -4.53
C GLN A 279 -2.91 8.39 -5.50
N GLU A 280 -3.22 8.01 -6.75
CA GLU A 280 -3.88 8.91 -7.70
C GLU A 280 -5.29 9.31 -7.23
N LEU A 281 -6.04 8.37 -6.62
CA LEU A 281 -7.35 8.68 -6.03
C LEU A 281 -7.21 9.63 -4.83
N LEU A 282 -6.20 9.41 -3.97
CA LEU A 282 -5.93 10.28 -2.81
C LEU A 282 -5.55 11.70 -3.25
N VAL A 283 -4.66 11.81 -4.24
CA VAL A 283 -4.28 13.12 -4.82
C VAL A 283 -5.46 13.83 -5.45
N ALA A 284 -6.32 13.10 -6.17
CA ALA A 284 -7.47 13.69 -6.86
C ALA A 284 -8.62 14.05 -5.92
N SER A 285 -8.71 13.42 -4.74
CA SER A 285 -9.82 13.65 -3.82
C SER A 285 -9.63 14.93 -3.01
N ASP A 286 -10.72 15.68 -2.81
CA ASP A 286 -10.75 16.87 -1.96
C ASP A 286 -11.03 16.52 -0.50
N VAL A 287 -11.72 15.40 -0.26
CA VAL A 287 -12.07 14.90 1.08
C VAL A 287 -11.89 13.38 1.12
N ILE A 288 -11.41 12.84 2.26
CA ILE A 288 -11.46 11.39 2.55
C ILE A 288 -12.43 11.10 3.69
N ILE A 289 -13.22 10.04 3.52
CA ILE A 289 -13.95 9.37 4.58
C ILE A 289 -13.38 7.96 4.71
N SER A 290 -12.87 7.60 5.87
CA SER A 290 -12.31 6.27 6.10
C SER A 290 -12.60 5.81 7.53
N ASP A 291 -11.91 4.76 7.98
CA ASP A 291 -12.06 4.20 9.32
C ASP A 291 -10.69 3.80 9.88
N TYR A 292 -10.33 2.52 9.81
CA TYR A 292 -9.06 1.96 10.30
C TYR A 292 -8.03 1.76 9.18
N SER A 293 -8.24 2.36 8.03
CA SER A 293 -7.38 2.19 6.87
C SER A 293 -6.13 3.08 6.94
N GLY A 294 -4.98 2.49 6.60
CA GLY A 294 -3.71 3.23 6.52
C GLY A 294 -3.72 4.38 5.50
N CYS A 295 -4.57 4.31 4.46
CA CYS A 295 -4.65 5.39 3.46
C CYS A 295 -5.16 6.73 4.03
N ALA A 296 -5.86 6.72 5.18
CA ALA A 296 -6.26 7.94 5.84
C ALA A 296 -5.06 8.76 6.35
N PHE A 297 -3.97 8.09 6.72
CA PHE A 297 -2.77 8.75 7.25
C PHE A 297 -1.99 9.59 6.22
N ASP A 298 -2.27 9.40 4.94
CA ASP A 298 -1.67 10.21 3.88
C ASP A 298 -2.29 11.63 3.83
N PHE A 299 -3.56 11.79 4.24
CA PHE A 299 -4.28 13.08 4.19
C PHE A 299 -3.72 14.18 5.11
N PRO A 300 -3.30 13.92 6.36
CA PRO A 300 -2.62 14.93 7.18
C PRO A 300 -1.38 15.52 6.51
N MET A 301 -0.63 14.70 5.78
CA MET A 301 0.57 15.12 5.05
C MET A 301 0.24 16.04 3.87
N ILE A 302 -0.84 15.76 3.13
CA ILE A 302 -1.27 16.58 1.99
C ILE A 302 -2.19 17.74 2.39
N GLY A 303 -2.56 17.84 3.68
CA GLY A 303 -3.33 18.97 4.23
C GLY A 303 -4.78 19.07 3.77
N LYS A 304 -5.36 17.98 3.24
CA LYS A 304 -6.75 17.92 2.81
C LYS A 304 -7.69 17.41 3.90
N PRO A 305 -8.99 17.82 3.94
CA PRO A 305 -9.95 17.38 4.93
C PRO A 305 -10.16 15.86 4.97
N GLY A 306 -10.13 15.30 6.17
CA GLY A 306 -10.40 13.88 6.40
C GLY A 306 -11.32 13.65 7.58
N PHE A 307 -12.16 12.63 7.49
CA PHE A 307 -13.13 12.23 8.52
C PHE A 307 -13.05 10.73 8.75
N LEU A 308 -13.20 10.31 10.01
CA LEU A 308 -13.32 8.91 10.36
C LEU A 308 -14.78 8.57 10.62
N TYR A 309 -15.26 7.52 9.97
CA TYR A 309 -16.59 6.97 10.15
C TYR A 309 -16.49 5.51 10.56
N ALA A 310 -16.76 5.20 11.83
CA ALA A 310 -16.52 3.89 12.42
C ALA A 310 -17.61 3.53 13.44
N GLU A 311 -18.75 3.04 12.97
CA GLU A 311 -19.88 2.61 13.84
C GLU A 311 -19.48 1.48 14.80
N ASP A 312 -18.51 0.65 14.40
CA ASP A 312 -18.00 -0.48 15.17
C ASP A 312 -16.81 -0.16 16.09
N TYR A 313 -16.56 1.13 16.35
CA TYR A 313 -15.39 1.59 17.11
C TYR A 313 -15.17 0.84 18.42
N GLU A 314 -16.20 0.67 19.22
CA GLU A 314 -16.10 -0.01 20.52
C GLU A 314 -15.83 -1.52 20.40
N GLU A 315 -16.31 -2.17 19.33
CA GLU A 315 -16.00 -3.57 19.02
C GLU A 315 -14.56 -3.73 18.55
N MET A 316 -14.14 -2.88 17.61
CA MET A 316 -12.80 -2.94 17.02
C MET A 316 -11.73 -2.61 18.05
N LYS A 317 -11.97 -1.64 18.92
CA LYS A 317 -11.05 -1.29 20.02
C LYS A 317 -10.82 -2.46 20.99
N ARG A 318 -11.81 -3.35 21.19
CA ARG A 318 -11.68 -4.53 22.05
C ARG A 318 -11.03 -5.73 21.34
N THR A 319 -11.14 -5.81 20.03
CA THR A 319 -10.81 -7.04 19.26
C THR A 319 -9.54 -6.92 18.44
N LYS A 320 -9.02 -5.71 18.23
CA LYS A 320 -7.84 -5.46 17.42
C LYS A 320 -6.80 -4.64 18.20
N ASP A 321 -5.54 -4.94 17.96
CA ASP A 321 -4.41 -4.18 18.49
C ASP A 321 -4.02 -3.06 17.51
N TYR A 322 -4.06 -1.82 18.01
CA TYR A 322 -3.70 -0.62 17.28
C TYR A 322 -2.52 0.09 17.93
N TYR A 323 -1.76 0.83 17.14
CA TYR A 323 -0.70 1.71 17.64
C TYR A 323 -1.27 3.02 18.21
N PHE A 324 -2.37 3.51 17.63
CA PHE A 324 -3.04 4.73 18.03
C PHE A 324 -4.54 4.48 18.25
N ASP A 325 -5.15 5.17 19.19
CA ASP A 325 -6.60 5.25 19.26
C ASP A 325 -7.10 6.19 18.16
N LEU A 326 -8.26 5.90 17.54
CA LEU A 326 -8.85 6.77 16.51
C LEU A 326 -9.08 8.19 17.02
N LYS A 327 -9.33 8.37 18.33
CA LYS A 327 -9.56 9.65 18.96
C LYS A 327 -8.30 10.50 19.12
N ASP A 328 -7.12 9.89 19.02
CA ASP A 328 -5.83 10.57 19.12
C ASP A 328 -5.33 11.05 17.75
N LEU A 329 -6.06 10.67 16.66
CA LEU A 329 -5.73 11.08 15.30
C LEU A 329 -6.23 12.51 15.02
N PRO A 330 -5.68 13.21 14.02
CA PRO A 330 -6.08 14.58 13.71
C PRO A 330 -7.50 14.71 13.15
N PHE A 331 -8.13 13.57 12.83
CA PHE A 331 -9.47 13.50 12.26
C PHE A 331 -10.56 13.59 13.33
N THR A 332 -11.74 14.04 12.92
CA THR A 332 -12.94 13.83 13.72
C THR A 332 -13.48 12.42 13.53
N LEU A 333 -13.91 11.78 14.62
CA LEU A 333 -14.50 10.44 14.62
C LEU A 333 -16.02 10.55 14.75
N ALA A 334 -16.73 10.02 13.77
CA ALA A 334 -18.19 9.85 13.78
C ALA A 334 -18.56 8.38 13.95
N LEU A 335 -19.55 8.10 14.78
CA LEU A 335 -20.09 6.76 15.02
C LEU A 335 -21.45 6.55 14.36
N THR A 336 -22.08 7.63 13.86
CA THR A 336 -23.33 7.59 13.10
C THR A 336 -23.24 8.49 11.86
N ASN A 337 -24.18 8.28 10.92
CA ASN A 337 -24.28 9.16 9.75
C ASN A 337 -24.58 10.61 10.13
N GLU A 338 -25.45 10.82 11.12
CA GLU A 338 -25.84 12.14 11.61
C GLU A 338 -24.61 12.87 12.18
N GLU A 339 -23.80 12.21 13.00
CA GLU A 339 -22.55 12.78 13.55
C GLU A 339 -21.57 13.13 12.43
N LEU A 340 -21.41 12.28 11.42
CA LEU A 340 -20.53 12.54 10.29
C LEU A 340 -21.00 13.80 9.51
N MET A 341 -22.30 13.91 9.20
CA MET A 341 -22.83 15.06 8.49
C MET A 341 -22.66 16.36 9.29
N GLU A 342 -22.92 16.32 10.60
CA GLU A 342 -22.71 17.48 11.48
C GLU A 342 -21.23 17.90 11.50
N GLN A 343 -20.30 16.94 11.60
CA GLN A 343 -18.87 17.21 11.60
C GLN A 343 -18.38 17.81 10.26
N ILE A 344 -18.94 17.35 9.13
CA ILE A 344 -18.63 17.93 7.82
C ILE A 344 -19.18 19.37 7.75
N GLU A 345 -20.42 19.61 8.14
CA GLU A 345 -21.06 20.92 8.08
C GLU A 345 -20.39 21.96 8.98
N THR A 346 -19.87 21.52 10.14
CA THR A 346 -19.22 22.38 11.12
C THR A 346 -17.69 22.34 11.04
N PHE A 347 -17.13 21.72 9.98
CA PHE A 347 -15.70 21.53 9.84
C PHE A 347 -14.88 22.81 9.97
N ASP A 348 -13.94 22.83 10.91
CA ASP A 348 -12.99 23.91 11.13
C ASP A 348 -11.66 23.57 10.46
N GLU A 349 -11.39 24.22 9.35
CA GLU A 349 -10.20 23.95 8.54
C GLU A 349 -8.90 24.39 9.25
N GLU A 350 -8.95 25.48 10.03
CA GLU A 350 -7.77 25.99 10.75
C GLU A 350 -7.39 25.07 11.91
N ASP A 351 -8.36 24.63 12.71
CA ASP A 351 -8.15 23.67 13.79
C ASP A 351 -7.66 22.33 13.24
N TYR A 352 -8.25 21.85 12.14
CA TYR A 352 -7.82 20.62 11.48
C TYR A 352 -6.37 20.70 10.98
N ARG A 353 -6.00 21.76 10.28
CA ARG A 353 -4.63 21.98 9.81
C ARG A 353 -3.62 22.02 10.94
N ARG A 354 -3.97 22.66 12.06
CA ARG A 354 -3.13 22.66 13.24
C ARG A 354 -2.93 21.25 13.79
N LYS A 355 -4.01 20.48 13.96
CA LYS A 355 -3.96 19.09 14.44
C LYS A 355 -3.13 18.19 13.50
N CYS A 356 -3.30 18.35 12.18
CA CYS A 356 -2.49 17.62 11.19
C CYS A 356 -1.01 17.95 11.33
N LYS A 357 -0.69 19.24 11.47
CA LYS A 357 0.71 19.67 11.67
C LYS A 357 1.30 19.07 12.94
N ASP A 358 0.60 19.18 14.07
CA ASP A 358 1.05 18.66 15.36
C ASP A 358 1.27 17.12 15.28
N PHE A 359 0.38 16.42 14.60
CA PHE A 359 0.48 14.98 14.38
C PHE A 359 1.67 14.61 13.47
N CYS A 360 1.85 15.32 12.36
CA CYS A 360 2.99 15.13 11.47
C CYS A 360 4.32 15.43 12.16
N ASP A 361 4.39 16.49 12.97
CA ASP A 361 5.58 16.87 13.74
C ASP A 361 5.91 15.79 14.79
N MET A 362 4.90 15.25 15.46
CA MET A 362 5.06 14.16 16.44
C MET A 362 5.65 12.91 15.78
N LEU A 363 5.16 12.52 14.62
CA LEU A 363 5.62 11.34 13.89
C LEU A 363 6.99 11.55 13.24
N GLY A 364 7.31 12.79 12.82
CA GLY A 364 8.55 13.16 12.17
C GLY A 364 8.68 12.55 10.77
N PHE A 365 7.77 12.93 9.86
CA PHE A 365 7.80 12.46 8.46
C PHE A 365 9.11 12.83 7.76
N TYR A 366 9.59 11.92 6.91
CA TYR A 366 10.79 12.08 6.08
C TYR A 366 10.48 12.40 4.62
N ASP A 367 9.20 12.27 4.22
CA ASP A 367 8.78 12.42 2.83
C ASP A 367 9.02 13.85 2.33
N ASP A 368 9.71 13.97 1.19
CA ASP A 368 10.04 15.23 0.52
C ASP A 368 9.85 15.16 -1.01
N GLY A 369 9.24 14.06 -1.50
CA GLY A 369 8.98 13.82 -2.92
C GLY A 369 10.14 13.19 -3.68
N HIS A 370 11.19 12.73 -3.00
CA HIS A 370 12.40 12.18 -3.62
C HIS A 370 12.75 10.75 -3.14
N ALA A 371 11.82 10.06 -2.50
CA ALA A 371 12.08 8.72 -1.97
C ALA A 371 12.39 7.71 -3.08
N SER A 372 11.69 7.76 -4.22
CA SER A 372 11.96 6.91 -5.38
C SER A 372 13.36 7.14 -5.96
N GLU A 373 13.78 8.40 -6.03
CA GLU A 373 15.11 8.78 -6.50
C GLU A 373 16.20 8.25 -5.57
N ALA A 374 16.01 8.42 -4.24
CA ALA A 374 16.95 7.95 -3.24
C ALA A 374 17.13 6.42 -3.28
N VAL A 375 16.03 5.66 -3.41
CA VAL A 375 16.10 4.21 -3.54
C VAL A 375 16.79 3.79 -4.82
N ALA A 376 16.49 4.45 -5.96
CA ALA A 376 17.14 4.15 -7.23
C ALA A 376 18.65 4.43 -7.19
N ASP A 377 19.08 5.53 -6.55
CA ASP A 377 20.49 5.86 -6.37
C ASP A 377 21.22 4.79 -5.55
N ILE A 378 20.63 4.36 -4.44
CA ILE A 378 21.18 3.29 -3.59
C ILE A 378 21.33 1.98 -4.37
N ILE A 379 20.32 1.60 -5.17
CA ILE A 379 20.41 0.40 -6.02
C ILE A 379 21.56 0.51 -7.01
N MET A 380 21.67 1.66 -7.69
CA MET A 380 22.71 1.89 -8.69
C MET A 380 24.11 1.86 -8.07
N GLU A 381 24.30 2.51 -6.93
CA GLU A 381 25.55 2.51 -6.17
C GLU A 381 25.96 1.11 -5.74
N LYS A 382 25.06 0.38 -5.07
CA LYS A 382 25.30 -1.00 -4.58
C LYS A 382 25.63 -1.99 -5.68
N MET A 383 25.09 -1.78 -6.88
CA MET A 383 25.37 -2.65 -8.02
C MET A 383 26.67 -2.28 -8.75
N GLN A 384 27.19 -1.05 -8.58
CA GLN A 384 28.48 -0.60 -9.12
C GLN A 384 29.67 -0.89 -8.19
N GLU A 385 29.51 -0.75 -6.87
CA GLU A 385 30.58 -0.93 -5.86
C GLU A 385 31.24 -2.33 -5.87
N LYS A 386 30.68 -3.30 -6.57
CA LYS A 386 31.17 -4.69 -6.58
C LYS A 386 31.78 -5.10 -7.93
N GLU A 387 32.05 -4.16 -8.83
CA GLU A 387 32.90 -4.39 -10.00
C GLU A 387 34.38 -4.32 -9.63
#